data_313bc5614072b989ea80935c75877034
#
_entry.id   313bc5614072b989ea80935c75877034
#
_cell.length_a   1.000
_cell.length_b   1.000
_cell.length_c   1.000
_cell.angle_alpha   90.00
_cell.angle_beta   90.00
_cell.angle_gamma   90.00
#
_symmetry.space_group_name_H-M   'P 1'
#
loop_
_entity.id
_entity.type
_entity.pdbx_description
1 polymer ?
#
loop_
_entity_poly.entity_id
_entity_poly.type
_entity_poly.pdbx_seq_one_letter_code
_entity_poly.pdbx_strand_id
1 'polypeptide(L)'
;MKVLLAGVNSYIGTHLIPMLLDKGHHVICLVRDKTHFINHHSYAYAVTVLGGDLLRRQSIDPLPGDIDAACYLINTFTQTSEFAALAALSAQNFMEVIGQTDCRHVITLGDINDKASHKAHLNVEDILCSGKPALTVLNTAMIIGQGSAALEMFNILISKTPIVVPRTWIKTRLQPIAAINVLQYIEACLLNEKAFNRKFDIGGPDILTFKQMMLIYIATHKTVKPGIVILPFLTTHLSSNLLNTLTPVSYAEAQSLIENLKHDSICRENSIRDIIAEPRLTFKQSAKLAYETDGTRNEQNMPLLKSN
;
A
#
# COMPACT_ATOMS: atom_id res chain seq x y z
N MET A 1 22.60 3.03 -3.79
CA MET A 1 22.24 1.62 -4.03
C MET A 1 21.41 1.52 -5.29
N LYS A 2 21.48 0.39 -6.01
CA LYS A 2 20.55 0.06 -7.09
C LYS A 2 19.39 -0.73 -6.53
N VAL A 3 18.19 -0.17 -6.61
CA VAL A 3 16.98 -0.75 -6.03
C VAL A 3 15.98 -1.08 -7.13
N LEU A 4 15.62 -2.37 -7.26
CA LEU A 4 14.57 -2.83 -8.18
C LEU A 4 13.20 -2.70 -7.52
N LEU A 5 12.24 -2.10 -8.21
CA LEU A 5 10.83 -2.04 -7.78
C LEU A 5 9.95 -2.86 -8.70
N ALA A 6 9.29 -3.88 -8.16
CA ALA A 6 8.17 -4.59 -8.78
C ALA A 6 6.86 -4.14 -8.10
N GLY A 7 5.86 -3.79 -8.90
CA GLY A 7 4.61 -3.19 -8.39
C GLY A 7 4.67 -1.66 -8.29
N VAL A 8 5.37 -1.02 -9.19
CA VAL A 8 5.57 0.45 -9.25
C VAL A 8 4.25 1.24 -9.36
N ASN A 9 3.19 0.64 -9.92
CA ASN A 9 1.87 1.26 -10.06
C ASN A 9 1.00 1.07 -8.80
N SER A 10 1.48 0.36 -7.78
CA SER A 10 0.79 0.31 -6.49
C SER A 10 0.87 1.67 -5.78
N TYR A 11 -0.07 1.92 -4.87
CA TYR A 11 -0.09 3.17 -4.11
C TYR A 11 1.28 3.47 -3.44
N ILE A 12 1.85 2.50 -2.74
CA ILE A 12 3.17 2.66 -2.11
C ILE A 12 4.30 2.72 -3.15
N GLY A 13 4.25 1.90 -4.22
CA GLY A 13 5.27 1.91 -5.28
C GLY A 13 5.43 3.28 -5.93
N THR A 14 4.31 3.92 -6.29
CA THR A 14 4.30 5.26 -6.91
C THR A 14 4.93 6.33 -6.02
N HIS A 15 4.69 6.27 -4.70
CA HIS A 15 5.23 7.25 -3.75
C HIS A 15 6.65 6.92 -3.28
N LEU A 16 7.07 5.65 -3.37
CA LEU A 16 8.41 5.23 -2.96
C LEU A 16 9.49 5.72 -3.93
N ILE A 17 9.18 5.75 -5.23
CA ILE A 17 10.13 6.13 -6.28
C ILE A 17 10.74 7.52 -6.03
N PRO A 18 9.95 8.62 -5.87
CA PRO A 18 10.51 9.93 -5.60
C PRO A 18 11.38 9.95 -4.33
N MET A 19 10.93 9.30 -3.26
CA MET A 19 11.68 9.23 -2.00
C MET A 19 13.05 8.56 -2.18
N LEU A 20 13.12 7.45 -2.91
CA LEU A 20 14.38 6.77 -3.18
C LEU A 20 15.32 7.60 -4.05
N LEU A 21 14.79 8.32 -5.04
CA LEU A 21 15.56 9.25 -5.86
C LEU A 21 16.12 10.40 -5.03
N ASP A 22 15.31 11.00 -4.14
CA ASP A 22 15.73 12.08 -3.24
C ASP A 22 16.84 11.62 -2.25
N LYS A 23 16.84 10.33 -1.90
CA LYS A 23 17.90 9.71 -1.09
C LYS A 23 19.14 9.30 -1.91
N GLY A 24 19.17 9.57 -3.22
CA GLY A 24 20.29 9.29 -4.09
C GLY A 24 20.41 7.80 -4.50
N HIS A 25 19.31 7.05 -4.43
CA HIS A 25 19.30 5.68 -4.93
C HIS A 25 19.10 5.65 -6.44
N HIS A 26 19.68 4.66 -7.10
CA HIS A 26 19.39 4.35 -8.50
C HIS A 26 18.20 3.39 -8.55
N VAL A 27 17.07 3.89 -9.01
CA VAL A 27 15.81 3.16 -9.02
C VAL A 27 15.60 2.48 -10.38
N ILE A 28 15.30 1.19 -10.36
CA ILE A 28 14.96 0.37 -11.52
C ILE A 28 13.48 -0.03 -11.38
N CYS A 29 12.66 0.37 -12.33
CA CYS A 29 11.22 0.12 -12.33
C CYS A 29 10.88 -1.02 -13.29
N LEU A 30 10.39 -2.16 -12.77
CA LEU A 30 9.85 -3.23 -13.59
C LEU A 30 8.37 -2.99 -13.87
N VAL A 31 8.03 -2.76 -15.13
CA VAL A 31 6.70 -2.36 -15.58
C VAL A 31 6.18 -3.26 -16.71
N ARG A 32 4.87 -3.48 -16.79
CA ARG A 32 4.26 -4.23 -17.90
C ARG A 32 4.25 -3.43 -19.20
N ASP A 33 4.06 -2.12 -19.12
CA ASP A 33 4.00 -1.19 -20.25
C ASP A 33 4.92 0.01 -20.00
N LYS A 34 6.08 0.00 -20.67
CA LYS A 34 7.07 1.08 -20.58
C LYS A 34 6.54 2.40 -21.10
N THR A 35 5.82 2.37 -22.22
CA THR A 35 5.31 3.58 -22.88
C THR A 35 4.29 4.27 -21.98
N HIS A 36 3.37 3.50 -21.41
CA HIS A 36 2.40 4.03 -20.46
C HIS A 36 3.10 4.63 -19.24
N PHE A 37 4.07 3.92 -18.65
CA PHE A 37 4.79 4.41 -17.47
C PHE A 37 5.53 5.71 -17.75
N ILE A 38 6.28 5.78 -18.86
CA ILE A 38 7.07 6.97 -19.23
C ILE A 38 6.16 8.18 -19.46
N ASN A 39 5.01 8.00 -20.08
CA ASN A 39 4.09 9.09 -20.41
C ASN A 39 3.30 9.61 -19.21
N HIS A 40 3.17 8.84 -18.12
CA HIS A 40 2.31 9.21 -16.99
C HIS A 40 3.08 9.59 -15.70
N HIS A 41 4.41 9.42 -15.69
CA HIS A 41 5.21 9.75 -14.51
C HIS A 41 6.33 10.75 -14.84
N SER A 42 6.29 11.93 -14.22
CA SER A 42 7.28 12.99 -14.41
C SER A 42 8.72 12.60 -14.07
N TYR A 43 8.88 11.65 -13.15
CA TYR A 43 10.17 11.09 -12.72
C TYR A 43 10.68 9.94 -13.60
N ALA A 44 9.93 9.55 -14.64
CA ALA A 44 10.32 8.40 -15.47
C ALA A 44 11.70 8.53 -16.13
N TYR A 45 12.14 9.75 -16.39
CA TYR A 45 13.47 10.02 -16.95
C TYR A 45 14.61 9.94 -15.93
N ALA A 46 14.29 9.90 -14.64
CA ALA A 46 15.25 9.76 -13.55
C ALA A 46 15.47 8.32 -13.10
N VAL A 47 14.73 7.37 -13.66
CA VAL A 47 14.77 5.94 -13.32
C VAL A 47 15.13 5.09 -14.53
N THR A 48 15.62 3.88 -14.28
CA THR A 48 15.75 2.86 -15.33
C THR A 48 14.43 2.11 -15.47
N VAL A 49 13.83 2.11 -16.66
CA VAL A 49 12.56 1.43 -16.92
C VAL A 49 12.80 0.12 -17.66
N LEU A 50 12.48 -1.01 -17.04
CA LEU A 50 12.52 -2.34 -17.62
C LEU A 50 11.10 -2.86 -17.86
N GLY A 51 10.87 -3.49 -19.02
CA GLY A 51 9.60 -4.11 -19.37
C GLY A 51 9.54 -5.55 -18.88
N GLY A 52 8.33 -5.99 -18.53
CA GLY A 52 8.09 -7.39 -18.21
C GLY A 52 6.81 -7.60 -17.41
N ASP A 53 6.19 -8.72 -17.69
CA ASP A 53 5.04 -9.22 -16.93
C ASP A 53 5.49 -10.40 -16.06
N LEU A 54 5.41 -10.26 -14.76
CA LEU A 54 5.77 -11.32 -13.81
C LEU A 54 4.89 -12.57 -13.94
N LEU A 55 3.77 -12.50 -14.64
CA LEU A 55 3.00 -13.70 -15.04
C LEU A 55 3.58 -14.40 -16.28
N ARG A 56 4.51 -13.74 -16.99
CA ARG A 56 5.12 -14.23 -18.24
C ARG A 56 6.63 -14.02 -18.18
N ARG A 57 7.35 -14.87 -17.48
CA ARG A 57 8.80 -14.74 -17.21
C ARG A 57 9.62 -14.35 -18.45
N GLN A 58 9.32 -14.95 -19.61
CA GLN A 58 10.04 -14.71 -20.87
C GLN A 58 9.86 -13.29 -21.43
N SER A 59 8.88 -12.53 -20.93
CA SER A 59 8.65 -11.14 -21.32
C SER A 59 9.51 -10.15 -20.52
N ILE A 60 10.20 -10.61 -19.47
CA ILE A 60 10.96 -9.74 -18.58
C ILE A 60 12.29 -9.41 -19.25
N ASP A 61 12.55 -8.10 -19.41
CA ASP A 61 13.84 -7.61 -19.88
C ASP A 61 14.97 -8.13 -18.99
N PRO A 62 16.18 -8.36 -19.52
CA PRO A 62 17.33 -8.75 -18.72
C PRO A 62 17.58 -7.74 -17.58
N LEU A 63 17.65 -8.26 -16.36
CA LEU A 63 17.97 -7.43 -15.20
C LEU A 63 19.47 -7.15 -15.15
N PRO A 64 19.90 -5.92 -14.73
CA PRO A 64 21.30 -5.69 -14.39
C PRO A 64 21.77 -6.63 -13.29
N GLY A 65 22.99 -7.17 -13.43
CA GLY A 65 23.55 -8.11 -12.44
C GLY A 65 23.78 -7.45 -11.07
N ASP A 66 24.07 -6.15 -11.05
CA ASP A 66 24.50 -5.37 -9.89
C ASP A 66 23.35 -4.69 -9.12
N ILE A 67 22.20 -5.35 -9.03
CA ILE A 67 21.09 -4.92 -8.18
C ILE A 67 21.43 -5.21 -6.71
N ASP A 68 21.39 -4.20 -5.85
CA ASP A 68 21.69 -4.33 -4.43
C ASP A 68 20.52 -4.87 -3.61
N ALA A 69 19.33 -4.33 -3.86
CA ALA A 69 18.08 -4.67 -3.15
C ALA A 69 16.86 -4.57 -4.06
N ALA A 70 15.75 -5.19 -3.65
CA ALA A 70 14.50 -5.12 -4.40
C ALA A 70 13.29 -4.93 -3.47
N CYS A 71 12.25 -4.26 -3.98
CA CYS A 71 10.95 -4.17 -3.33
C CYS A 71 9.91 -4.90 -4.17
N TYR A 72 9.26 -5.90 -3.58
CA TYR A 72 8.12 -6.59 -4.16
C TYR A 72 6.83 -6.01 -3.60
N LEU A 73 6.22 -5.05 -4.32
CA LEU A 73 5.05 -4.28 -3.89
C LEU A 73 3.80 -4.65 -4.69
N ILE A 74 3.75 -5.87 -5.21
CA ILE A 74 2.58 -6.38 -5.91
C ILE A 74 1.54 -6.78 -4.86
N ASN A 75 0.34 -6.22 -5.01
CA ASN A 75 -0.75 -6.53 -4.09
C ASN A 75 -1.17 -8.00 -4.27
N THR A 76 -1.02 -8.77 -3.21
CA THR A 76 -1.31 -10.21 -3.17
C THR A 76 -2.61 -10.54 -2.44
N PHE A 77 -3.37 -9.53 -2.05
CA PHE A 77 -4.65 -9.72 -1.37
C PHE A 77 -5.67 -10.34 -2.31
N THR A 78 -5.92 -11.62 -2.14
CA THR A 78 -6.81 -12.38 -3.01
C THR A 78 -7.64 -13.36 -2.22
N GLN A 79 -8.95 -13.39 -2.51
CA GLN A 79 -9.89 -14.30 -1.84
C GLN A 79 -10.26 -15.50 -2.71
N THR A 80 -9.82 -15.53 -3.98
CA THR A 80 -10.10 -16.66 -4.88
C THR A 80 -8.83 -17.48 -5.11
N SER A 81 -8.99 -18.78 -5.28
CA SER A 81 -7.87 -19.71 -5.57
C SER A 81 -7.12 -19.36 -6.86
N GLU A 82 -7.83 -18.82 -7.86
CA GLU A 82 -7.23 -18.43 -9.13
C GLU A 82 -6.25 -17.25 -8.96
N PHE A 83 -6.67 -16.22 -8.25
CA PHE A 83 -5.77 -15.11 -7.96
C PHE A 83 -4.59 -15.51 -7.07
N ALA A 84 -4.80 -16.40 -6.09
CA ALA A 84 -3.71 -16.91 -5.27
C ALA A 84 -2.65 -17.63 -6.10
N ALA A 85 -3.06 -18.41 -7.10
CA ALA A 85 -2.15 -19.08 -8.03
C ALA A 85 -1.36 -18.06 -8.89
N LEU A 86 -2.02 -17.00 -9.39
CA LEU A 86 -1.36 -15.94 -10.14
C LEU A 86 -0.38 -15.14 -9.28
N ALA A 87 -0.73 -14.85 -8.03
CA ALA A 87 0.15 -14.18 -7.09
C ALA A 87 1.40 -15.04 -6.78
N ALA A 88 1.22 -16.34 -6.56
CA ALA A 88 2.31 -17.28 -6.36
C ALA A 88 3.22 -17.36 -7.60
N LEU A 89 2.66 -17.48 -8.80
CA LEU A 89 3.43 -17.49 -10.05
C LEU A 89 4.23 -16.19 -10.24
N SER A 90 3.62 -15.04 -9.94
CA SER A 90 4.30 -13.75 -9.99
C SER A 90 5.50 -13.70 -9.04
N ALA A 91 5.33 -14.18 -7.81
CA ALA A 91 6.40 -14.24 -6.82
C ALA A 91 7.52 -15.23 -7.23
N GLN A 92 7.16 -16.40 -7.76
CA GLN A 92 8.13 -17.38 -8.27
C GLN A 92 8.98 -16.78 -9.40
N ASN A 93 8.34 -16.21 -10.42
CA ASN A 93 9.03 -15.58 -11.54
C ASN A 93 9.91 -14.41 -11.09
N PHE A 94 9.44 -13.60 -10.12
CA PHE A 94 10.26 -12.55 -9.52
C PHE A 94 11.51 -13.11 -8.85
N MET A 95 11.36 -14.14 -7.99
CA MET A 95 12.50 -14.74 -7.29
C MET A 95 13.48 -15.43 -8.24
N GLU A 96 13.02 -16.02 -9.34
CA GLU A 96 13.88 -16.59 -10.35
C GLU A 96 14.74 -15.55 -11.07
N VAL A 97 14.17 -14.37 -11.43
CA VAL A 97 14.94 -13.35 -12.14
C VAL A 97 15.85 -12.58 -11.19
N ILE A 98 15.41 -12.27 -9.98
CA ILE A 98 16.23 -11.55 -9.00
C ILE A 98 17.36 -12.44 -8.45
N GLY A 99 17.14 -13.75 -8.37
CA GLY A 99 18.16 -14.73 -7.95
C GLY A 99 19.35 -14.85 -8.91
N GLN A 100 19.25 -14.31 -10.13
CA GLN A 100 20.34 -14.24 -11.13
C GLN A 100 21.17 -12.96 -10.98
N THR A 101 20.85 -12.09 -10.03
CA THR A 101 21.55 -10.84 -9.74
C THR A 101 22.30 -10.91 -8.41
N ASP A 102 23.03 -9.87 -8.07
CA ASP A 102 23.73 -9.72 -6.79
C ASP A 102 22.80 -9.22 -5.66
N CYS A 103 21.49 -9.21 -5.88
CA CYS A 103 20.50 -8.76 -4.90
C CYS A 103 20.63 -9.53 -3.59
N ARG A 104 20.81 -8.79 -2.49
CA ARG A 104 20.98 -9.36 -1.15
C ARG A 104 19.75 -9.23 -0.27
N HIS A 105 18.80 -8.35 -0.63
CA HIS A 105 17.66 -8.03 0.22
C HIS A 105 16.40 -7.77 -0.60
N VAL A 106 15.32 -8.42 -0.21
CA VAL A 106 13.97 -8.17 -0.73
C VAL A 106 13.09 -7.63 0.38
N ILE A 107 12.33 -6.58 0.09
CA ILE A 107 11.32 -6.03 1.02
C ILE A 107 9.94 -6.19 0.40
N THR A 108 8.96 -6.61 1.19
CA THR A 108 7.55 -6.69 0.78
C THR A 108 6.63 -6.15 1.86
N LEU A 109 5.42 -5.78 1.46
CA LEU A 109 4.33 -5.42 2.39
C LEU A 109 3.42 -6.63 2.60
N GLY A 110 3.07 -6.87 3.86
CA GLY A 110 2.11 -7.88 4.29
C GLY A 110 0.92 -7.28 5.00
N ASP A 111 0.01 -8.13 5.47
CA ASP A 111 -1.15 -7.74 6.26
C ASP A 111 -1.00 -8.21 7.72
N ILE A 112 -1.34 -7.36 8.68
CA ILE A 112 -1.36 -7.73 10.12
C ILE A 112 -2.34 -8.88 10.37
N ASN A 113 -3.40 -9.01 9.58
CA ASN A 113 -4.47 -10.01 9.75
C ASN A 113 -4.31 -11.27 8.89
N ASP A 114 -3.14 -11.55 8.36
CA ASP A 114 -2.88 -12.65 7.42
C ASP A 114 -3.34 -14.04 7.91
N LYS A 115 -3.74 -14.20 9.18
CA LYS A 115 -4.33 -15.45 9.70
C LYS A 115 -5.63 -15.86 9.01
N ALA A 116 -6.34 -14.95 8.34
CA ALA A 116 -7.56 -15.26 7.60
C ALA A 116 -7.30 -15.88 6.23
N SER A 117 -6.13 -15.64 5.64
CA SER A 117 -5.72 -16.15 4.32
C SER A 117 -5.02 -17.52 4.33
N HIS A 118 -4.78 -18.13 5.50
CA HIS A 118 -4.06 -19.40 5.65
C HIS A 118 -4.68 -20.62 4.96
N LYS A 119 -5.79 -20.49 4.25
CA LYS A 119 -6.39 -21.59 3.49
C LYS A 119 -5.98 -21.69 2.03
N ALA A 120 -5.24 -20.74 1.51
CA ALA A 120 -4.74 -20.80 0.13
C ALA A 120 -3.31 -21.37 0.12
N HIS A 121 -3.15 -22.50 -0.51
CA HIS A 121 -2.01 -23.42 -0.49
C HIS A 121 -0.64 -22.89 -1.01
N LEU A 122 -0.51 -21.61 -1.38
CA LEU A 122 0.76 -21.01 -1.79
C LEU A 122 0.86 -19.62 -1.18
N ASN A 123 1.56 -19.52 -0.07
CA ASN A 123 1.83 -18.22 0.54
C ASN A 123 2.94 -17.51 -0.25
N VAL A 124 2.63 -16.35 -0.80
CA VAL A 124 3.62 -15.52 -1.53
C VAL A 124 4.84 -15.23 -0.67
N GLU A 125 4.67 -15.03 0.62
CA GLU A 125 5.79 -14.80 1.54
C GLU A 125 6.73 -16.01 1.62
N ASP A 126 6.19 -17.25 1.65
CA ASP A 126 7.01 -18.46 1.69
C ASP A 126 7.86 -18.59 0.42
N ILE A 127 7.27 -18.22 -0.73
CA ILE A 127 7.99 -18.19 -2.00
C ILE A 127 9.10 -17.13 -1.98
N LEU A 128 8.80 -15.91 -1.53
CA LEU A 128 9.79 -14.84 -1.42
C LEU A 128 10.90 -15.19 -0.42
N CYS A 129 10.56 -15.90 0.67
CA CYS A 129 11.51 -16.35 1.69
C CYS A 129 12.41 -17.49 1.23
N SER A 130 11.99 -18.28 0.23
CA SER A 130 12.75 -19.46 -0.25
C SER A 130 13.95 -19.09 -1.14
N GLY A 131 14.08 -17.82 -1.52
CA GLY A 131 15.15 -17.36 -2.39
C GLY A 131 16.48 -17.08 -1.69
N LYS A 132 17.50 -16.74 -2.48
CA LYS A 132 18.83 -16.38 -1.98
C LYS A 132 18.88 -15.05 -1.21
N PRO A 133 18.17 -13.96 -1.64
CA PRO A 133 18.15 -12.69 -0.91
C PRO A 133 17.43 -12.84 0.44
N ALA A 134 17.90 -12.11 1.47
CA ALA A 134 17.17 -12.00 2.72
C ALA A 134 15.81 -11.30 2.51
N LEU A 135 14.76 -11.72 3.22
CA LEU A 135 13.44 -11.14 3.12
C LEU A 135 13.09 -10.30 4.34
N THR A 136 12.57 -9.08 4.13
CA THR A 136 11.87 -8.31 5.16
C THR A 136 10.39 -8.16 4.77
N VAL A 137 9.50 -8.49 5.70
CA VAL A 137 8.05 -8.30 5.56
C VAL A 137 7.60 -7.20 6.51
N LEU A 138 6.97 -6.17 5.98
CA LEU A 138 6.36 -5.08 6.75
C LEU A 138 4.84 -5.24 6.73
N ASN A 139 4.29 -5.82 7.81
CA ASN A 139 2.85 -6.03 7.94
C ASN A 139 2.15 -4.74 8.35
N THR A 140 1.17 -4.31 7.59
CA THR A 140 0.40 -3.09 7.85
C THR A 140 -1.09 -3.36 7.82
N ALA A 141 -1.88 -2.58 8.56
CA ALA A 141 -3.33 -2.65 8.52
C ALA A 141 -3.90 -1.68 7.48
N MET A 142 -4.00 -0.42 7.83
CA MET A 142 -4.64 0.62 7.04
C MET A 142 -3.66 1.76 6.78
N ILE A 143 -3.30 1.97 5.52
CA ILE A 143 -2.38 3.04 5.11
C ILE A 143 -3.18 4.31 4.81
N ILE A 144 -2.78 5.41 5.44
CA ILE A 144 -3.44 6.72 5.34
C ILE A 144 -2.53 7.69 4.60
N GLY A 145 -3.00 8.17 3.47
CA GLY A 145 -2.32 9.18 2.65
C GLY A 145 -3.20 9.59 1.48
N GLN A 146 -2.87 10.70 0.82
CA GLN A 146 -3.64 11.20 -0.32
C GLN A 146 -3.73 10.14 -1.42
N GLY A 147 -4.94 9.85 -1.90
CA GLY A 147 -5.20 8.83 -2.93
C GLY A 147 -5.10 7.39 -2.43
N SER A 148 -4.90 7.15 -1.13
CA SER A 148 -4.96 5.79 -0.58
C SER A 148 -6.40 5.27 -0.57
N ALA A 149 -6.56 3.96 -0.77
CA ALA A 149 -7.86 3.29 -0.73
C ALA A 149 -8.66 3.59 0.55
N ALA A 150 -7.96 3.72 1.68
CA ALA A 150 -8.57 4.05 2.97
C ALA A 150 -9.17 5.45 2.98
N LEU A 151 -8.44 6.47 2.50
CA LEU A 151 -8.97 7.84 2.46
C LEU A 151 -10.08 7.98 1.42
N GLU A 152 -9.97 7.32 0.28
CA GLU A 152 -11.05 7.31 -0.72
C GLU A 152 -12.33 6.70 -0.13
N MET A 153 -12.21 5.63 0.64
CA MET A 153 -13.36 5.07 1.38
C MET A 153 -13.97 6.10 2.34
N PHE A 154 -13.16 6.82 3.13
CA PHE A 154 -13.67 7.86 4.03
C PHE A 154 -14.33 8.99 3.24
N ASN A 155 -13.74 9.47 2.15
CA ASN A 155 -14.31 10.50 1.28
C ASN A 155 -15.71 10.11 0.80
N ILE A 156 -15.88 8.88 0.32
CA ILE A 156 -17.19 8.39 -0.14
C ILE A 156 -18.18 8.30 1.00
N LEU A 157 -17.76 7.76 2.15
CA LEU A 157 -18.65 7.64 3.29
C LEU A 157 -19.16 9.00 3.77
N ILE A 158 -18.31 10.04 3.81
CA ILE A 158 -18.73 11.38 4.25
C ILE A 158 -19.46 12.18 3.17
N SER A 159 -19.26 11.88 1.87
CA SER A 159 -19.98 12.55 0.78
C SER A 159 -21.45 12.18 0.71
N LYS A 160 -21.85 11.09 1.36
CA LYS A 160 -23.24 10.60 1.42
C LYS A 160 -23.84 10.83 2.79
N THR A 161 -24.97 11.50 2.82
CA THR A 161 -25.74 11.75 4.06
C THR A 161 -27.10 11.06 3.97
N PRO A 162 -27.46 10.24 4.97
CA PRO A 162 -26.69 9.85 6.14
C PRO A 162 -25.55 8.87 5.80
N ILE A 163 -24.47 8.89 6.62
CA ILE A 163 -23.38 7.89 6.50
C ILE A 163 -23.92 6.53 6.91
N VAL A 164 -23.85 5.57 6.02
CA VAL A 164 -24.33 4.21 6.26
C VAL A 164 -23.13 3.27 6.43
N VAL A 165 -23.03 2.62 7.60
CA VAL A 165 -21.95 1.67 7.90
C VAL A 165 -22.48 0.37 8.51
N PRO A 166 -21.82 -0.77 8.23
CA PRO A 166 -22.13 -2.03 8.89
C PRO A 166 -21.84 -1.95 10.39
N ARG A 167 -22.69 -2.61 11.19
CA ARG A 167 -22.52 -2.67 12.65
C ARG A 167 -21.17 -3.27 13.07
N THR A 168 -20.66 -4.23 12.31
CA THR A 168 -19.39 -4.92 12.55
C THR A 168 -18.20 -3.97 12.51
N TRP A 169 -18.19 -2.97 11.62
CA TRP A 169 -17.05 -2.06 11.45
C TRP A 169 -16.89 -1.08 12.62
N ILE A 170 -18.01 -0.66 13.23
CA ILE A 170 -18.02 0.46 14.21
C ILE A 170 -17.08 0.23 15.38
N LYS A 171 -17.01 -1.02 15.85
CA LYS A 171 -16.22 -1.43 17.03
C LYS A 171 -14.86 -1.98 16.69
N THR A 172 -14.58 -2.25 15.41
CA THR A 172 -13.29 -2.77 14.96
C THR A 172 -12.19 -1.78 15.31
N ARG A 173 -11.16 -2.25 15.98
CA ARG A 173 -9.99 -1.45 16.37
C ARG A 173 -8.90 -1.61 15.31
N LEU A 174 -8.38 -0.49 14.87
CA LEU A 174 -7.37 -0.39 13.83
C LEU A 174 -6.20 0.43 14.34
N GLN A 175 -5.01 0.13 13.86
CA GLN A 175 -3.81 0.93 14.10
C GLN A 175 -3.33 1.50 12.76
N PRO A 176 -4.00 2.59 12.26
CA PRO A 176 -3.66 3.17 10.96
C PRO A 176 -2.25 3.74 10.96
N ILE A 177 -1.60 3.69 9.79
CA ILE A 177 -0.26 4.22 9.58
C ILE A 177 -0.24 5.25 8.45
N ALA A 178 0.49 6.35 8.62
CA ALA A 178 0.72 7.31 7.53
C ALA A 178 1.53 6.69 6.41
N ALA A 179 1.16 6.96 5.16
CA ALA A 179 1.91 6.48 3.99
C ALA A 179 3.39 6.88 4.06
N ILE A 180 3.69 8.12 4.46
CA ILE A 180 5.07 8.58 4.61
C ILE A 180 5.87 7.73 5.61
N ASN A 181 5.27 7.27 6.70
CA ASN A 181 5.95 6.40 7.65
C ASN A 181 6.21 5.00 7.08
N VAL A 182 5.28 4.46 6.25
CA VAL A 182 5.53 3.21 5.53
C VAL A 182 6.74 3.34 4.60
N LEU A 183 6.82 4.43 3.83
CA LEU A 183 7.94 4.72 2.94
C LEU A 183 9.28 4.84 3.70
N GLN A 184 9.28 5.52 4.85
CA GLN A 184 10.44 5.65 5.73
C GLN A 184 10.89 4.28 6.28
N TYR A 185 9.95 3.40 6.65
CA TYR A 185 10.28 2.05 7.10
C TYR A 185 10.87 1.19 5.99
N ILE A 186 10.34 1.27 4.77
CA ILE A 186 10.92 0.57 3.62
C ILE A 186 12.36 1.04 3.39
N GLU A 187 12.58 2.35 3.32
CA GLU A 187 13.90 2.94 3.07
C GLU A 187 14.91 2.56 4.16
N ALA A 188 14.53 2.67 5.44
CA ALA A 188 15.41 2.34 6.57
C ALA A 188 15.73 0.84 6.68
N CYS A 189 14.90 -0.03 6.13
CA CYS A 189 15.14 -1.46 6.07
C CYS A 189 16.08 -1.85 4.92
N LEU A 190 16.22 -1.03 3.85
CA LEU A 190 17.05 -1.37 2.69
C LEU A 190 18.50 -1.70 3.09
N LEU A 191 18.92 -2.94 2.83
CA LEU A 191 20.24 -3.48 3.20
C LEU A 191 20.61 -3.35 4.68
N ASN A 192 19.64 -3.12 5.56
CA ASN A 192 19.86 -3.12 6.99
C ASN A 192 19.82 -4.57 7.51
N GLU A 193 20.97 -5.10 7.90
CA GLU A 193 21.09 -6.48 8.37
C GLU A 193 20.20 -6.82 9.58
N LYS A 194 19.84 -5.81 10.40
CA LYS A 194 18.88 -5.97 11.49
C LYS A 194 17.46 -6.26 11.02
N ALA A 195 17.16 -5.98 9.75
CA ALA A 195 15.88 -6.26 9.12
C ALA A 195 15.84 -7.59 8.37
N PHE A 196 17.00 -8.20 8.11
CA PHE A 196 17.11 -9.42 7.29
C PHE A 196 16.35 -10.60 7.90
N ASN A 197 15.55 -11.26 7.08
CA ASN A 197 14.75 -12.44 7.43
C ASN A 197 13.81 -12.18 8.64
N ARG A 198 13.26 -10.97 8.71
CA ARG A 198 12.34 -10.58 9.78
C ARG A 198 11.01 -10.08 9.24
N LYS A 199 9.98 -10.27 10.07
CA LYS A 199 8.65 -9.70 9.88
C LYS A 199 8.42 -8.66 10.97
N PHE A 200 7.91 -7.50 10.58
CA PHE A 200 7.58 -6.41 11.50
C PHE A 200 6.13 -6.01 11.31
N ASP A 201 5.40 -5.86 12.38
CA ASP A 201 4.12 -5.18 12.36
C ASP A 201 4.37 -3.66 12.40
N ILE A 202 3.88 -2.92 11.41
CA ILE A 202 4.04 -1.46 11.33
C ILE A 202 2.69 -0.76 11.45
N GLY A 203 2.60 0.17 12.39
CA GLY A 203 1.39 0.95 12.67
C GLY A 203 1.71 2.34 13.16
N GLY A 204 0.74 3.23 13.07
CA GLY A 204 0.83 4.56 13.66
C GLY A 204 0.80 4.53 15.20
N PRO A 205 0.83 5.70 15.84
CA PRO A 205 0.79 5.78 17.30
C PRO A 205 -0.61 5.53 17.87
N ASP A 206 -1.67 5.66 17.06
CA ASP A 206 -3.04 5.61 17.52
C ASP A 206 -3.66 4.23 17.30
N ILE A 207 -4.37 3.72 18.32
CA ILE A 207 -5.28 2.58 18.18
C ILE A 207 -6.69 3.14 18.31
N LEU A 208 -7.44 3.12 17.20
CA LEU A 208 -8.75 3.77 17.08
C LEU A 208 -9.81 2.77 16.61
N THR A 209 -11.03 2.93 17.10
CA THR A 209 -12.17 2.27 16.47
C THR A 209 -12.48 2.95 15.13
N PHE A 210 -13.06 2.22 14.18
CA PHE A 210 -13.50 2.79 12.91
C PHE A 210 -14.42 4.01 13.11
N LYS A 211 -15.31 3.95 14.14
CA LYS A 211 -16.14 5.10 14.50
C LYS A 211 -15.32 6.33 14.91
N GLN A 212 -14.28 6.14 15.73
CA GLN A 212 -13.41 7.25 16.13
C GLN A 212 -12.66 7.84 14.94
N MET A 213 -12.15 6.98 14.04
CA MET A 213 -11.51 7.43 12.81
C MET A 213 -12.47 8.25 11.95
N MET A 214 -13.71 7.80 11.74
CA MET A 214 -14.75 8.56 11.03
C MET A 214 -14.99 9.92 11.64
N LEU A 215 -15.15 10.00 12.97
CA LEU A 215 -15.40 11.27 13.65
C LEU A 215 -14.21 12.25 13.54
N ILE A 216 -12.97 11.74 13.67
CA ILE A 216 -11.76 12.54 13.47
C ILE A 216 -11.69 13.05 12.03
N TYR A 217 -11.97 12.19 11.05
CA TYR A 217 -11.94 12.53 9.64
C TYR A 217 -12.95 13.61 9.27
N ILE A 218 -14.21 13.48 9.72
CA ILE A 218 -15.26 14.49 9.56
C ILE A 218 -14.83 15.84 10.18
N ALA A 219 -14.25 15.80 11.39
CA ALA A 219 -13.80 17.03 12.06
C ALA A 219 -12.64 17.71 11.32
N THR A 220 -11.77 16.94 10.65
CA THR A 220 -10.65 17.46 9.85
C THR A 220 -11.14 18.17 8.58
N HIS A 221 -12.21 17.67 7.96
CA HIS A 221 -12.77 18.21 6.72
C HIS A 221 -13.74 19.37 6.92
N LYS A 222 -13.97 19.82 8.16
CA LYS A 222 -14.89 20.93 8.50
C LYS A 222 -16.31 20.77 7.91
N THR A 223 -16.72 19.57 7.57
CA THR A 223 -18.06 19.29 7.05
C THR A 223 -19.09 19.29 8.18
N VAL A 224 -20.33 19.62 7.83
CA VAL A 224 -21.47 19.47 8.75
C VAL A 224 -21.51 18.01 9.21
N LYS A 225 -21.62 17.78 10.53
CA LYS A 225 -21.64 16.42 11.10
C LYS A 225 -22.80 15.62 10.49
N PRO A 226 -22.56 14.71 9.55
CA PRO A 226 -23.61 13.86 9.01
C PRO A 226 -24.08 12.86 10.06
N GLY A 227 -25.37 12.54 10.04
CA GLY A 227 -25.89 11.44 10.86
C GLY A 227 -25.28 10.11 10.43
N ILE A 228 -24.85 9.28 11.39
CA ILE A 228 -24.35 7.93 11.12
C ILE A 228 -25.48 6.94 11.35
N VAL A 229 -25.90 6.25 10.29
CA VAL A 229 -26.90 5.16 10.35
C VAL A 229 -26.17 3.82 10.34
N ILE A 230 -26.46 3.00 11.33
CA ILE A 230 -25.87 1.68 11.50
C ILE A 230 -26.82 0.63 10.93
N LEU A 231 -26.40 -0.06 9.89
CA LEU A 231 -27.17 -1.18 9.34
C LEU A 231 -26.73 -2.51 9.97
N PRO A 232 -27.69 -3.29 10.50
CA PRO A 232 -27.38 -4.59 11.12
C PRO A 232 -26.91 -5.64 10.11
N PHE A 233 -27.31 -5.53 8.84
CA PHE A 233 -27.08 -6.54 7.80
C PHE A 233 -26.59 -5.88 6.51
N LEU A 234 -25.31 -5.55 6.41
CA LEU A 234 -24.68 -5.25 5.12
C LEU A 234 -23.69 -6.40 4.79
N THR A 235 -23.89 -7.06 3.65
CA THR A 235 -22.97 -8.09 3.21
C THR A 235 -21.70 -7.48 2.64
N THR A 236 -20.56 -8.15 2.77
CA THR A 236 -19.26 -7.73 2.27
C THR A 236 -19.30 -7.43 0.77
N HIS A 237 -20.02 -8.27 0.01
CA HIS A 237 -20.18 -8.09 -1.44
C HIS A 237 -20.88 -6.78 -1.83
N LEU A 238 -21.92 -6.38 -1.12
CA LEU A 238 -22.61 -5.11 -1.38
C LEU A 238 -21.69 -3.92 -1.05
N SER A 239 -20.91 -4.02 0.02
CA SER A 239 -19.98 -2.95 0.41
C SER A 239 -18.81 -2.82 -0.59
N SER A 240 -18.26 -3.94 -1.08
CA SER A 240 -17.15 -3.94 -2.05
C SER A 240 -17.59 -3.41 -3.42
N ASN A 241 -18.76 -3.85 -3.90
CA ASN A 241 -19.32 -3.35 -5.15
C ASN A 241 -19.63 -1.86 -5.09
N LEU A 242 -20.14 -1.38 -3.96
CA LEU A 242 -20.42 0.03 -3.76
C LEU A 242 -19.15 0.87 -3.80
N LEU A 243 -18.09 0.43 -3.13
CA LEU A 243 -16.79 1.10 -3.14
C LEU A 243 -16.17 1.08 -4.55
N ASN A 244 -16.11 -0.08 -5.19
CA ASN A 244 -15.54 -0.21 -6.54
C ASN A 244 -16.27 0.64 -7.60
N THR A 245 -17.59 0.81 -7.48
CA THR A 245 -18.38 1.61 -8.43
C THR A 245 -18.20 3.12 -8.21
N LEU A 246 -17.78 3.52 -7.02
CA LEU A 246 -17.74 4.92 -6.58
C LEU A 246 -16.33 5.49 -6.42
N THR A 247 -15.29 4.65 -6.51
CA THR A 247 -13.88 5.06 -6.35
C THR A 247 -13.03 4.62 -7.53
N PRO A 248 -11.91 5.32 -7.80
CA PRO A 248 -10.86 4.84 -8.69
C PRO A 248 -10.04 3.67 -8.11
N VAL A 249 -10.37 3.24 -6.88
CA VAL A 249 -9.70 2.13 -6.17
C VAL A 249 -10.07 0.80 -6.83
N SER A 250 -9.09 -0.06 -7.03
CA SER A 250 -9.35 -1.39 -7.61
C SER A 250 -10.26 -2.23 -6.70
N TYR A 251 -11.05 -3.13 -7.31
CA TYR A 251 -11.93 -4.03 -6.56
C TYR A 251 -11.16 -4.85 -5.49
N ALA A 252 -9.94 -5.28 -5.83
CA ALA A 252 -9.10 -6.05 -4.92
C ALA A 252 -8.67 -5.24 -3.68
N GLU A 253 -8.29 -3.97 -3.86
CA GLU A 253 -7.93 -3.08 -2.75
C GLU A 253 -9.14 -2.75 -1.88
N ALA A 254 -10.28 -2.46 -2.49
CA ALA A 254 -11.54 -2.22 -1.77
C ALA A 254 -11.96 -3.45 -0.94
N GLN A 255 -11.83 -4.63 -1.51
CA GLN A 255 -12.17 -5.89 -0.85
C GLN A 255 -11.23 -6.18 0.33
N SER A 256 -9.92 -6.00 0.15
CA SER A 256 -8.93 -6.15 1.23
C SER A 256 -9.21 -5.19 2.38
N LEU A 257 -9.49 -3.92 2.08
CA LEU A 257 -9.82 -2.93 3.09
C LEU A 257 -11.07 -3.31 3.90
N ILE A 258 -12.12 -3.79 3.23
CA ILE A 258 -13.35 -4.23 3.88
C ILE A 258 -13.13 -5.47 4.75
N GLU A 259 -12.30 -6.40 4.29
CA GLU A 259 -11.96 -7.59 5.07
C GLU A 259 -11.24 -7.21 6.36
N ASN A 260 -10.30 -6.27 6.28
CA ASN A 260 -9.60 -5.73 7.45
C ASN A 260 -10.52 -5.02 8.45
N LEU A 261 -11.67 -4.50 8.00
CA LEU A 261 -12.66 -3.90 8.89
C LEU A 261 -13.53 -4.92 9.66
N LYS A 262 -13.39 -6.21 9.38
CA LYS A 262 -14.12 -7.26 10.13
C LYS A 262 -13.40 -7.68 11.41
N HIS A 263 -12.09 -7.49 11.48
CA HIS A 263 -11.24 -7.93 12.57
C HIS A 263 -10.35 -6.80 13.07
N ASP A 264 -9.99 -6.84 14.35
CA ASP A 264 -9.04 -5.89 14.92
C ASP A 264 -7.67 -6.05 14.23
N SER A 265 -7.13 -4.94 13.74
CA SER A 265 -5.83 -4.87 13.04
C SER A 265 -4.88 -3.96 13.82
N ILE A 266 -4.23 -4.55 14.82
CA ILE A 266 -3.33 -3.87 15.76
C ILE A 266 -1.98 -4.57 15.73
N CYS A 267 -0.88 -3.82 15.72
CA CYS A 267 0.48 -4.35 15.81
C CYS A 267 0.63 -5.20 17.07
N ARG A 268 1.19 -6.41 16.91
CA ARG A 268 1.43 -7.35 18.00
C ARG A 268 2.79 -7.09 18.66
N GLU A 269 3.65 -6.37 17.97
CA GLU A 269 4.99 -6.03 18.39
C GLU A 269 5.39 -4.65 17.85
N ASN A 270 6.54 -4.13 18.23
CA ASN A 270 7.01 -2.79 17.86
C ASN A 270 8.52 -2.75 17.61
N SER A 271 9.12 -3.90 17.28
CA SER A 271 10.56 -4.05 17.11
C SER A 271 11.13 -3.31 15.89
N ILE A 272 10.27 -2.87 14.97
CA ILE A 272 10.69 -1.97 13.87
C ILE A 272 11.35 -0.69 14.39
N ARG A 273 11.05 -0.26 15.62
CA ARG A 273 11.65 0.92 16.24
C ARG A 273 13.13 0.75 16.59
N ASP A 274 13.63 -0.47 16.64
CA ASP A 274 15.06 -0.75 16.80
C ASP A 274 15.84 -0.45 15.51
N ILE A 275 15.12 -0.35 14.37
CA ILE A 275 15.68 -0.01 13.06
C ILE A 275 15.58 1.49 12.81
N ILE A 276 14.41 2.08 13.08
CA ILE A 276 14.16 3.50 12.88
C ILE A 276 13.26 4.05 13.98
N ALA A 277 13.72 5.10 14.65
CA ALA A 277 13.01 5.78 15.74
C ALA A 277 12.23 7.02 15.29
N GLU A 278 12.02 7.21 13.99
CA GLU A 278 11.32 8.37 13.41
C GLU A 278 9.94 8.58 14.05
N PRO A 279 9.51 9.84 14.23
CA PRO A 279 8.19 10.16 14.72
C PRO A 279 7.11 9.63 13.76
N ARG A 280 6.13 8.92 14.30
CA ARG A 280 4.98 8.45 13.55
C ARG A 280 3.87 9.50 13.60
N LEU A 281 3.27 9.80 12.45
CA LEU A 281 2.12 10.69 12.39
C LEU A 281 0.89 10.02 12.99
N THR A 282 0.13 10.78 13.79
CA THR A 282 -1.19 10.36 14.25
C THR A 282 -2.16 10.26 13.08
N PHE A 283 -3.26 9.52 13.24
CA PHE A 283 -4.31 9.46 12.23
C PHE A 283 -4.82 10.85 11.83
N LYS A 284 -5.02 11.73 12.82
CA LYS A 284 -5.46 13.11 12.57
C LYS A 284 -4.46 13.91 11.73
N GLN A 285 -3.16 13.79 12.05
CA GLN A 285 -2.10 14.46 11.27
C GLN A 285 -2.02 13.92 9.85
N SER A 286 -2.11 12.61 9.68
CA SER A 286 -2.08 11.95 8.37
C SER A 286 -3.27 12.37 7.49
N ALA A 287 -4.47 12.39 8.07
CA ALA A 287 -5.69 12.81 7.38
C ALA A 287 -5.63 14.31 6.99
N LYS A 288 -5.11 15.16 7.89
CA LYS A 288 -4.94 16.59 7.62
C LYS A 288 -3.93 16.83 6.50
N LEU A 289 -2.77 16.19 6.55
CA LEU A 289 -1.73 16.30 5.52
C LEU A 289 -2.26 15.91 4.14
N ALA A 290 -2.99 14.80 4.06
CA ALA A 290 -3.59 14.33 2.82
C ALA A 290 -4.63 15.31 2.26
N TYR A 291 -5.42 15.94 3.12
CA TYR A 291 -6.41 16.95 2.70
C TYR A 291 -5.76 18.24 2.19
N GLU A 292 -4.73 18.74 2.86
CA GLU A 292 -4.00 19.96 2.45
C GLU A 292 -3.31 19.76 1.09
N THR A 293 -2.76 18.57 0.83
CA THR A 293 -2.13 18.25 -0.44
C THR A 293 -3.16 18.15 -1.60
N ASP A 294 -4.39 17.72 -1.31
CA ASP A 294 -5.48 17.67 -2.30
C ASP A 294 -5.95 19.10 -2.67
N GLY A 295 -6.05 20.00 -1.69
CA GLY A 295 -6.41 21.42 -1.90
C GLY A 295 -5.44 22.14 -2.84
N THR A 296 -4.12 21.94 -2.67
CA THR A 296 -3.10 22.55 -3.54
C THR A 296 -3.15 22.03 -4.97
N ARG A 297 -3.51 20.75 -5.17
CA ARG A 297 -3.66 20.17 -6.50
C ARG A 297 -4.86 20.70 -7.26
N ASN A 298 -5.97 20.95 -6.56
CA ASN A 298 -7.17 21.56 -7.15
C ASN A 298 -6.96 23.03 -7.56
N GLU A 299 -6.16 23.79 -6.80
CA GLU A 299 -5.81 25.16 -7.16
C GLU A 299 -4.88 25.25 -8.39
N GLN A 300 -3.97 24.29 -8.56
CA GLN A 300 -3.09 24.23 -9.73
C GLN A 300 -3.79 23.73 -11.01
N ASN A 301 -4.90 23.02 -10.89
CA ASN A 301 -5.69 22.50 -12.01
C ASN A 301 -6.93 23.35 -12.34
N MET A 302 -7.15 24.47 -11.66
CA MET A 302 -8.21 25.41 -12.05
C MET A 302 -7.78 26.14 -13.34
N PRO A 303 -8.51 25.99 -14.47
CA PRO A 303 -8.24 26.77 -15.65
C PRO A 303 -8.44 28.24 -15.30
N LEU A 304 -7.41 29.06 -15.54
CA LEU A 304 -7.52 30.52 -15.48
C LEU A 304 -8.71 30.93 -16.36
N LEU A 305 -9.84 31.20 -15.75
CA LEU A 305 -10.94 31.92 -16.40
C LEU A 305 -10.37 33.29 -16.73
N LYS A 306 -9.96 33.45 -17.99
CA LYS A 306 -9.61 34.76 -18.55
C LYS A 306 -10.87 35.62 -18.43
N SER A 307 -10.82 36.61 -17.54
CA SER A 307 -11.73 37.76 -17.57
C SER A 307 -11.50 38.51 -18.89
N ASN A 308 -12.53 38.49 -19.71
CA ASN A 308 -12.72 39.54 -20.71
C ASN A 308 -13.51 40.65 -20.09
#